data_2a0834c70984af2e34d995a74537d0c6
#
_entry.id   2a0834c70984af2e34d995a74537d0c6
#
_cell.length_a   1.000
_cell.length_b   1.000
_cell.length_c   1.000
_cell.angle_alpha   90.00
_cell.angle_beta   90.00
_cell.angle_gamma   90.00
#
_symmetry.space_group_name_H-M   'P 1'
#
loop_
_entity.id
_entity.type
_entity.pdbx_description
1 polymer ?
#
loop_
_entity_poly.entity_id
_entity_poly.type
_entity_poly.pdbx_seq_one_letter_code
_entity_poly.pdbx_strand_id
1 'polypeptide(L)'
;MPDPTLSEPSAATADAPPFPRCPDPADFRAEAASYDRLAEVGTWAGPRYRMTYRVLGQGPPLILIPGIASTYRGYATTLNRLAERFRTVIYDYPGEHPDDGARLRRISHDDLVDDVFGLIDHLNIGRAFLVGLSFGTTITLKALHREPRRFPKAIVQGAFARRGFTTAEKLALRLGRLMPGTTARLPLRRAILTYNSKNHFPAILEDRWHYYLEQNGLTPIAPLAHRLDLVARLDLRPILPAIPVEVLLLQGNEDRIIARRHHDELLAALPRAEGVIMPLVGHQPHFTHAEALAQVIGDWLLPCAPEGCPNEPKA
;
A
#
# COMPACT_ATOMS: atom_id res chain seq x y z
N MET A 1 3.75 -43.25 -24.16
CA MET A 1 3.82 -42.05 -25.00
C MET A 1 3.29 -40.90 -24.14
N PRO A 2 4.09 -39.89 -23.85
CA PRO A 2 3.61 -38.70 -23.12
C PRO A 2 2.85 -37.76 -24.06
N ASP A 3 1.79 -37.19 -23.54
CA ASP A 3 0.88 -36.22 -24.21
C ASP A 3 1.61 -34.88 -24.46
N PRO A 4 1.61 -34.34 -25.70
CA PRO A 4 2.34 -33.13 -26.06
C PRO A 4 1.52 -31.84 -26.02
N THR A 5 0.60 -31.64 -25.07
CA THR A 5 -0.25 -30.41 -25.02
C THR A 5 -0.25 -29.69 -23.70
N LEU A 6 0.87 -29.64 -22.98
CA LEU A 6 1.07 -28.63 -21.95
C LEU A 6 1.85 -27.47 -22.58
N SER A 7 1.12 -26.51 -23.13
CA SER A 7 1.65 -25.22 -23.51
C SER A 7 2.25 -24.54 -22.29
N GLU A 8 3.55 -24.28 -22.33
CA GLU A 8 4.23 -23.44 -21.35
C GLU A 8 3.50 -22.07 -21.24
N PRO A 9 3.30 -21.56 -20.01
CA PRO A 9 2.74 -20.24 -19.87
C PRO A 9 3.69 -19.23 -20.51
N SER A 10 3.17 -18.42 -21.43
CA SER A 10 3.81 -17.32 -22.11
C SER A 10 4.76 -16.57 -21.19
N ALA A 11 6.02 -16.46 -21.62
CA ALA A 11 7.05 -15.69 -20.95
C ALA A 11 6.57 -14.26 -20.75
N ALA A 12 6.33 -13.94 -19.49
CA ALA A 12 6.09 -12.58 -19.08
C ALA A 12 7.40 -11.81 -19.07
N THR A 13 7.36 -10.63 -19.67
CA THR A 13 8.03 -9.41 -19.29
C THR A 13 9.50 -9.27 -19.63
N ALA A 14 9.68 -8.51 -20.69
CA ALA A 14 10.87 -7.74 -20.97
C ALA A 14 11.19 -6.75 -19.82
N ASP A 15 12.47 -6.74 -19.43
CA ASP A 15 13.26 -5.60 -18.93
C ASP A 15 12.69 -4.69 -17.82
N ALA A 16 12.04 -5.23 -16.77
CA ALA A 16 12.07 -4.54 -15.49
C ALA A 16 13.50 -4.67 -14.90
N PRO A 17 14.16 -3.59 -14.44
CA PRO A 17 15.46 -3.69 -13.82
C PRO A 17 15.40 -4.69 -12.67
N PRO A 18 16.43 -5.56 -12.51
CA PRO A 18 16.39 -6.59 -11.50
C PRO A 18 16.25 -5.96 -10.12
N PHE A 19 15.16 -6.29 -9.41
CA PHE A 19 14.95 -5.82 -8.05
C PHE A 19 16.14 -6.27 -7.18
N PRO A 20 16.78 -5.36 -6.42
CA PRO A 20 17.98 -5.69 -5.67
C PRO A 20 17.71 -6.78 -4.63
N ARG A 21 18.66 -7.72 -4.49
CA ARG A 21 18.54 -8.81 -3.52
C ARG A 21 18.92 -8.41 -2.10
N CYS A 22 19.61 -7.27 -1.95
CA CYS A 22 20.03 -6.76 -0.66
C CYS A 22 19.12 -5.59 -0.25
N PRO A 23 18.76 -5.51 1.05
CA PRO A 23 18.07 -4.34 1.59
C PRO A 23 18.88 -3.06 1.39
N ASP A 24 18.17 -1.93 1.27
CA ASP A 24 18.78 -0.61 1.15
C ASP A 24 19.62 -0.25 2.39
N PRO A 25 20.67 0.56 2.26
CA PRO A 25 21.48 1.03 3.39
C PRO A 25 20.84 2.20 4.16
N ALA A 26 19.66 2.72 3.74
CA ALA A 26 19.05 3.91 4.29
C ALA A 26 18.84 3.88 5.82
N ASP A 27 19.13 4.99 6.49
CA ASP A 27 18.74 5.21 7.90
C ASP A 27 17.28 5.66 7.97
N PHE A 28 16.40 4.75 8.34
CA PHE A 28 14.95 4.98 8.37
C PHE A 28 14.52 6.03 9.40
N ARG A 29 15.28 6.21 10.50
CA ARG A 29 14.98 7.26 11.48
C ARG A 29 15.35 8.64 10.96
N ALA A 30 16.51 8.75 10.30
CA ALA A 30 16.92 9.97 9.65
C ALA A 30 15.98 10.34 8.49
N GLU A 31 15.57 9.36 7.69
CA GLU A 31 14.59 9.55 6.61
C GLU A 31 13.23 10.01 7.13
N ALA A 32 12.71 9.40 8.21
CA ALA A 32 11.48 9.83 8.84
C ALA A 32 11.58 11.25 9.41
N ALA A 33 12.70 11.58 10.06
CA ALA A 33 12.93 12.93 10.57
C ALA A 33 13.07 13.96 9.43
N SER A 34 13.64 13.59 8.29
CA SER A 34 13.68 14.42 7.09
C SER A 34 12.27 14.65 6.54
N TYR A 35 11.48 13.59 6.39
CA TYR A 35 10.09 13.68 5.94
C TYR A 35 9.24 14.58 6.84
N ASP A 36 9.37 14.45 8.18
CA ASP A 36 8.65 15.28 9.16
C ASP A 36 8.98 16.78 9.03
N ARG A 37 10.21 17.13 8.59
CA ARG A 37 10.61 18.53 8.39
C ARG A 37 10.15 19.10 7.06
N LEU A 38 10.07 18.28 6.02
CA LEU A 38 9.87 18.72 4.65
C LEU A 38 8.40 18.63 4.20
N ALA A 39 7.66 17.66 4.73
CA ALA A 39 6.28 17.43 4.32
C ALA A 39 5.34 18.51 4.91
N GLU A 40 4.50 19.06 4.07
CA GLU A 40 3.37 19.88 4.48
C GLU A 40 2.30 19.01 5.13
N VAL A 41 1.89 19.35 6.36
CA VAL A 41 0.83 18.65 7.07
C VAL A 41 -0.45 19.45 6.96
N GLY A 42 -1.50 18.81 6.42
CA GLY A 42 -2.82 19.39 6.32
C GLY A 42 -3.90 18.56 7.03
N THR A 43 -5.04 19.16 7.25
CA THR A 43 -6.23 18.47 7.74
C THR A 43 -7.42 18.77 6.81
N TRP A 44 -8.25 17.76 6.59
CA TRP A 44 -9.49 17.88 5.86
C TRP A 44 -10.67 17.46 6.76
N ALA A 45 -11.61 18.38 6.94
CA ALA A 45 -12.86 18.09 7.65
C ALA A 45 -13.80 17.30 6.72
N GLY A 46 -13.52 16.00 6.59
CA GLY A 46 -14.34 15.09 5.81
C GLY A 46 -15.72 14.84 6.46
N PRO A 47 -16.64 14.22 5.72
CA PRO A 47 -18.01 13.99 6.21
C PRO A 47 -18.09 13.02 7.39
N ARG A 48 -17.07 12.23 7.64
CA ARG A 48 -17.05 11.14 8.63
C ARG A 48 -16.05 11.32 9.75
N TYR A 49 -14.94 12.01 9.47
CA TYR A 49 -13.89 12.32 10.43
C TYR A 49 -12.98 13.42 9.89
N ARG A 50 -12.14 13.98 10.75
CA ARG A 50 -11.08 14.91 10.38
C ARG A 50 -9.84 14.13 9.97
N MET A 51 -9.59 14.06 8.66
CA MET A 51 -8.44 13.39 8.09
C MET A 51 -7.20 14.25 8.21
N THR A 52 -6.10 13.69 8.69
CA THR A 52 -4.77 14.28 8.57
C THR A 52 -4.08 13.71 7.33
N TYR A 53 -3.47 14.57 6.53
CA TYR A 53 -2.71 14.17 5.36
C TYR A 53 -1.38 14.90 5.30
N ARG A 54 -0.46 14.39 4.50
CA ARG A 54 0.88 14.98 4.29
C ARG A 54 1.18 15.02 2.81
N VAL A 55 1.77 16.15 2.38
CA VAL A 55 2.14 16.39 0.98
C VAL A 55 3.63 16.70 0.93
N LEU A 56 4.34 16.05 0.01
CA LEU A 56 5.76 16.32 -0.23
C LEU A 56 6.07 16.24 -1.73
N GLY A 57 6.96 17.13 -2.19
CA GLY A 57 7.43 17.18 -3.57
C GLY A 57 6.51 17.94 -4.51
N GLN A 58 6.92 17.99 -5.77
CA GLN A 58 6.23 18.65 -6.88
C GLN A 58 6.19 17.70 -8.07
N GLY A 59 5.32 17.99 -9.03
CA GLY A 59 5.12 17.15 -10.21
C GLY A 59 3.77 16.45 -10.24
N PRO A 60 3.60 15.38 -11.03
CA PRO A 60 2.33 14.67 -11.13
C PRO A 60 1.87 14.14 -9.76
N PRO A 61 0.57 14.29 -9.42
CA PRO A 61 0.07 13.83 -8.14
C PRO A 61 0.13 12.30 -8.01
N LEU A 62 0.62 11.83 -6.85
CA LEU A 62 0.68 10.42 -6.47
C LEU A 62 0.10 10.26 -5.06
N ILE A 63 -0.97 9.50 -4.94
CA ILE A 63 -1.60 9.19 -3.66
C ILE A 63 -1.13 7.82 -3.20
N LEU A 64 -0.40 7.78 -2.09
CA LEU A 64 -0.03 6.54 -1.43
C LEU A 64 -1.11 6.16 -0.41
N ILE A 65 -1.77 5.03 -0.65
CA ILE A 65 -2.80 4.46 0.21
C ILE A 65 -2.13 3.41 1.10
N PRO A 66 -1.98 3.68 2.42
CA PRO A 66 -1.14 2.88 3.28
C PRO A 66 -1.71 1.49 3.59
N GLY A 67 -0.86 0.61 4.12
CA GLY A 67 -1.26 -0.68 4.67
C GLY A 67 -2.08 -0.53 5.96
N ILE A 68 -2.49 -1.69 6.51
CA ILE A 68 -3.48 -1.75 7.59
C ILE A 68 -2.93 -1.30 8.96
N ALA A 69 -1.63 -1.42 9.17
CA ALA A 69 -0.99 -1.23 10.48
C ALA A 69 0.43 -0.67 10.34
N SER A 70 0.53 0.60 9.99
CA SER A 70 1.78 1.36 9.99
C SER A 70 1.45 2.84 9.99
N THR A 71 2.30 3.64 10.59
CA THR A 71 2.22 5.09 10.47
C THR A 71 2.85 5.54 9.15
N TYR A 72 2.57 6.78 8.73
CA TYR A 72 3.22 7.39 7.56
C TYR A 72 4.76 7.34 7.63
N ARG A 73 5.35 7.36 8.83
CA ARG A 73 6.81 7.25 9.04
C ARG A 73 7.39 5.94 8.54
N GLY A 74 6.61 4.86 8.52
CA GLY A 74 7.04 3.60 7.91
C GLY A 74 7.24 3.69 6.39
N TYR A 75 6.64 4.68 5.75
CA TYR A 75 6.74 4.94 4.30
C TYR A 75 7.69 6.10 3.96
N ALA A 76 8.27 6.78 4.97
CA ALA A 76 9.01 8.01 4.79
C ALA A 76 10.15 7.90 3.79
N THR A 77 10.97 6.84 3.84
CA THR A 77 12.06 6.61 2.88
C THR A 77 11.53 6.53 1.45
N THR A 78 10.50 5.71 1.22
CA THR A 78 9.88 5.58 -0.10
C THR A 78 9.27 6.91 -0.56
N LEU A 79 8.59 7.64 0.34
CA LEU A 79 7.97 8.94 0.01
C LEU A 79 9.00 10.02 -0.28
N ASN A 80 10.14 10.08 0.45
CA ASN A 80 11.21 11.02 0.17
C ASN A 80 11.77 10.83 -1.25
N ARG A 81 12.00 9.57 -1.68
CA ARG A 81 12.48 9.26 -3.03
C ARG A 81 11.42 9.55 -4.11
N LEU A 82 10.16 9.21 -3.85
CA LEU A 82 9.08 9.52 -4.79
C LEU A 82 8.83 11.02 -4.92
N ALA A 83 9.03 11.79 -3.86
CA ALA A 83 8.86 13.24 -3.86
C ALA A 83 9.84 13.99 -4.76
N GLU A 84 10.94 13.36 -5.18
CA GLU A 84 11.87 13.90 -6.17
C GLU A 84 11.23 14.01 -7.57
N ARG A 85 10.19 13.22 -7.85
CA ARG A 85 9.54 13.12 -9.17
C ARG A 85 8.03 13.41 -9.14
N PHE A 86 7.39 13.32 -7.96
CA PHE A 86 5.94 13.41 -7.79
C PHE A 86 5.56 14.38 -6.67
N ARG A 87 4.36 14.94 -6.76
CA ARG A 87 3.67 15.50 -5.61
C ARG A 87 3.01 14.35 -4.85
N THR A 88 3.70 13.82 -3.85
CA THR A 88 3.22 12.68 -3.06
C THR A 88 2.22 13.12 -2.00
N VAL A 89 1.18 12.33 -1.81
CA VAL A 89 0.19 12.51 -0.74
C VAL A 89 0.02 11.19 -0.01
N ILE A 90 0.08 11.23 1.33
CA ILE A 90 -0.30 10.13 2.22
C ILE A 90 -1.25 10.66 3.27
N TYR A 91 -2.18 9.84 3.75
CA TYR A 91 -3.19 10.23 4.73
C TYR A 91 -3.36 9.18 5.83
N ASP A 92 -3.92 9.61 6.96
CA ASP A 92 -4.21 8.75 8.09
C ASP A 92 -5.66 8.23 8.01
N TYR A 93 -5.85 6.94 8.31
CA TYR A 93 -7.18 6.33 8.34
C TYR A 93 -8.03 6.81 9.52
N PRO A 94 -9.38 6.66 9.46
CA PRO A 94 -10.24 7.01 10.58
C PRO A 94 -9.87 6.22 11.84
N GLY A 95 -9.81 6.93 12.97
CA GLY A 95 -9.45 6.39 14.29
C GLY A 95 -7.95 6.32 14.58
N GLU A 96 -7.09 6.80 13.67
CA GLU A 96 -5.64 6.88 13.95
C GLU A 96 -5.32 7.97 14.98
N HIS A 97 -6.12 9.02 15.04
CA HIS A 97 -6.02 10.08 16.03
C HIS A 97 -7.23 10.08 16.97
N PRO A 98 -7.01 10.21 18.30
CA PRO A 98 -8.12 10.19 19.27
C PRO A 98 -9.20 11.23 19.02
N ASP A 99 -8.80 12.40 18.47
CA ASP A 99 -9.67 13.57 18.30
C ASP A 99 -10.14 13.77 16.85
N ASP A 100 -10.03 12.74 16.01
CA ASP A 100 -10.47 12.85 14.61
C ASP A 100 -11.99 12.81 14.44
N GLY A 101 -12.74 12.41 15.48
CA GLY A 101 -14.19 12.32 15.49
C GLY A 101 -14.77 11.10 14.79
N ALA A 102 -13.95 10.14 14.37
CA ALA A 102 -14.38 8.96 13.64
C ALA A 102 -15.33 8.06 14.45
N ARG A 103 -16.47 7.74 13.84
CA ARG A 103 -17.40 6.74 14.37
C ARG A 103 -17.24 5.42 13.61
N LEU A 104 -16.17 4.66 13.91
CA LEU A 104 -15.74 3.49 13.15
C LEU A 104 -16.86 2.52 12.79
N ARG A 105 -17.85 2.30 13.68
CA ARG A 105 -18.98 1.39 13.42
C ARG A 105 -19.87 1.82 12.24
N ARG A 106 -19.78 3.09 11.81
CA ARG A 106 -20.54 3.67 10.70
C ARG A 106 -19.72 3.83 9.44
N ILE A 107 -18.45 3.43 9.47
CA ILE A 107 -17.54 3.55 8.33
C ILE A 107 -17.44 2.19 7.64
N SER A 108 -17.84 2.14 6.40
CA SER A 108 -17.74 0.99 5.51
C SER A 108 -16.44 1.03 4.70
N HIS A 109 -16.17 -0.02 3.93
CA HIS A 109 -15.06 -0.02 2.97
C HIS A 109 -15.29 1.00 1.83
N ASP A 110 -16.55 1.19 1.40
CA ASP A 110 -16.89 2.19 0.38
C ASP A 110 -16.64 3.61 0.87
N ASP A 111 -16.90 3.87 2.15
CA ASP A 111 -16.60 5.17 2.76
C ASP A 111 -15.10 5.49 2.73
N LEU A 112 -14.21 4.48 2.90
CA LEU A 112 -12.77 4.69 2.76
C LEU A 112 -12.35 4.99 1.32
N VAL A 113 -13.08 4.49 0.34
CA VAL A 113 -12.89 4.86 -1.08
C VAL A 113 -13.38 6.29 -1.33
N ASP A 114 -14.53 6.67 -0.78
CA ASP A 114 -15.05 8.04 -0.84
C ASP A 114 -14.11 9.04 -0.19
N ASP A 115 -13.41 8.64 0.88
CA ASP A 115 -12.43 9.48 1.55
C ASP A 115 -11.22 9.79 0.64
N VAL A 116 -10.80 8.84 -0.22
CA VAL A 116 -9.77 9.11 -1.24
C VAL A 116 -10.25 10.15 -2.25
N PHE A 117 -11.46 10.01 -2.76
CA PHE A 117 -12.03 10.99 -3.70
C PHE A 117 -12.17 12.37 -3.05
N GLY A 118 -12.71 12.42 -1.84
CA GLY A 118 -12.87 13.67 -1.11
C GLY A 118 -11.53 14.37 -0.82
N LEU A 119 -10.48 13.61 -0.47
CA LEU A 119 -9.13 14.16 -0.28
C LEU A 119 -8.56 14.72 -1.60
N ILE A 120 -8.69 13.98 -2.70
CA ILE A 120 -8.23 14.42 -4.03
C ILE A 120 -8.96 15.70 -4.44
N ASP A 121 -10.28 15.80 -4.20
CA ASP A 121 -11.07 16.98 -4.51
C ASP A 121 -10.69 18.17 -3.59
N HIS A 122 -10.49 17.93 -2.30
CA HIS A 122 -10.02 18.94 -1.34
C HIS A 122 -8.66 19.52 -1.75
N LEU A 123 -7.77 18.71 -2.30
CA LEU A 123 -6.45 19.14 -2.78
C LEU A 123 -6.45 19.72 -4.20
N ASN A 124 -7.64 19.86 -4.82
CA ASN A 124 -7.83 20.30 -6.21
C ASN A 124 -7.04 19.45 -7.22
N ILE A 125 -6.99 18.14 -7.00
CA ILE A 125 -6.31 17.19 -7.87
C ILE A 125 -7.33 16.57 -8.83
N GLY A 126 -7.24 16.89 -10.11
CA GLY A 126 -8.13 16.34 -11.14
C GLY A 126 -7.82 14.87 -11.47
N ARG A 127 -6.55 14.54 -11.59
CA ARG A 127 -6.04 13.19 -11.89
C ARG A 127 -4.82 12.89 -11.03
N ALA A 128 -4.67 11.63 -10.60
CA ALA A 128 -3.55 11.18 -9.78
C ALA A 128 -3.15 9.74 -10.12
N PHE A 129 -1.90 9.38 -9.86
CA PHE A 129 -1.50 7.98 -9.73
C PHE A 129 -1.89 7.45 -8.36
N LEU A 130 -2.29 6.17 -8.29
CA LEU A 130 -2.55 5.50 -7.02
C LEU A 130 -1.49 4.44 -6.75
N VAL A 131 -0.95 4.43 -5.53
CA VAL A 131 -0.07 3.37 -5.02
C VAL A 131 -0.70 2.80 -3.77
N GLY A 132 -1.28 1.62 -3.86
CA GLY A 132 -1.87 0.92 -2.73
C GLY A 132 -0.93 -0.14 -2.18
N LEU A 133 -0.81 -0.21 -0.85
CA LEU A 133 0.03 -1.18 -0.15
C LEU A 133 -0.83 -2.04 0.76
N SER A 134 -0.78 -3.36 0.61
CA SER A 134 -1.52 -4.33 1.44
C SER A 134 -3.03 -3.99 1.51
N PHE A 135 -3.56 -3.58 2.66
CA PHE A 135 -4.95 -3.13 2.80
C PHE A 135 -5.30 -2.00 1.82
N GLY A 136 -4.39 -1.05 1.62
CA GLY A 136 -4.58 0.05 0.68
C GLY A 136 -4.85 -0.40 -0.76
N THR A 137 -4.40 -1.61 -1.13
CA THR A 137 -4.67 -2.18 -2.47
C THR A 137 -6.16 -2.40 -2.71
N THR A 138 -6.91 -2.74 -1.67
CA THR A 138 -8.35 -2.97 -1.77
C THR A 138 -9.12 -1.68 -2.03
N ILE A 139 -8.68 -0.58 -1.44
CA ILE A 139 -9.22 0.76 -1.68
C ILE A 139 -8.85 1.22 -3.08
N THR A 140 -7.58 1.04 -3.48
CA THR A 140 -7.09 1.36 -4.82
C THR A 140 -7.92 0.66 -5.89
N LEU A 141 -8.04 -0.67 -5.86
CA LEU A 141 -8.79 -1.42 -6.88
C LEU A 141 -10.25 -0.96 -6.98
N LYS A 142 -10.87 -0.66 -5.84
CA LYS A 142 -12.24 -0.16 -5.82
C LYS A 142 -12.36 1.26 -6.38
N ALA A 143 -11.40 2.13 -6.11
CA ALA A 143 -11.33 3.47 -6.68
C ALA A 143 -11.15 3.43 -8.19
N LEU A 144 -10.27 2.55 -8.70
CA LEU A 144 -10.08 2.35 -10.15
C LEU A 144 -11.34 1.86 -10.85
N HIS A 145 -12.12 1.00 -10.20
CA HIS A 145 -13.41 0.52 -10.74
C HIS A 145 -14.45 1.65 -10.80
N ARG A 146 -14.53 2.50 -9.76
CA ARG A 146 -15.57 3.55 -9.64
C ARG A 146 -15.33 4.75 -10.55
N GLU A 147 -14.10 5.27 -10.58
CA GLU A 147 -13.74 6.47 -11.37
C GLU A 147 -12.42 6.27 -12.14
N PRO A 148 -12.37 5.33 -13.10
CA PRO A 148 -11.13 4.99 -13.80
C PRO A 148 -10.48 6.16 -14.53
N ARG A 149 -11.27 7.16 -14.96
CA ARG A 149 -10.77 8.34 -15.68
C ARG A 149 -9.88 9.25 -14.84
N ARG A 150 -10.00 9.18 -13.53
CA ARG A 150 -9.16 9.97 -12.59
C ARG A 150 -7.78 9.36 -12.39
N PHE A 151 -7.59 8.11 -12.73
CA PHE A 151 -6.37 7.36 -12.41
C PHE A 151 -5.74 6.80 -13.69
N PRO A 152 -4.72 7.47 -14.27
CA PRO A 152 -4.10 7.03 -15.52
C PRO A 152 -3.40 5.67 -15.38
N LYS A 153 -2.78 5.42 -14.22
CA LYS A 153 -2.12 4.17 -13.84
C LYS A 153 -2.19 3.97 -12.33
N ALA A 154 -2.05 2.72 -11.88
CA ALA A 154 -1.96 2.40 -10.46
C ALA A 154 -1.00 1.26 -10.18
N ILE A 155 -0.46 1.23 -8.97
CA ILE A 155 0.39 0.15 -8.46
C ILE A 155 -0.25 -0.43 -7.21
N VAL A 156 -0.24 -1.74 -7.08
CA VAL A 156 -0.72 -2.46 -5.90
C VAL A 156 0.33 -3.46 -5.43
N GLN A 157 0.76 -3.35 -4.17
CA GLN A 157 1.78 -4.19 -3.58
C GLN A 157 1.19 -5.07 -2.46
N GLY A 158 1.43 -6.39 -2.52
CA GLY A 158 0.87 -7.34 -1.55
C GLY A 158 -0.66 -7.36 -1.60
N ALA A 159 -1.22 -7.36 -2.81
CA ALA A 159 -2.64 -7.23 -3.09
C ALA A 159 -3.39 -8.56 -2.98
N PHE A 160 -4.70 -8.47 -2.70
CA PHE A 160 -5.60 -9.60 -2.67
C PHE A 160 -7.02 -9.16 -3.07
N ALA A 161 -7.77 -10.04 -3.72
CA ALA A 161 -9.17 -9.81 -4.07
C ALA A 161 -10.12 -10.17 -2.92
N ARG A 162 -9.78 -11.22 -2.18
CA ARG A 162 -10.55 -11.72 -1.03
C ARG A 162 -9.61 -12.40 -0.04
N ARG A 163 -9.88 -12.23 1.25
CA ARG A 163 -9.20 -12.95 2.33
C ARG A 163 -10.24 -13.62 3.25
N GLY A 164 -10.12 -14.94 3.41
CA GLY A 164 -10.94 -15.70 4.35
C GLY A 164 -10.49 -15.47 5.80
N PHE A 165 -11.46 -15.43 6.72
CA PHE A 165 -11.23 -15.38 8.16
C PHE A 165 -12.02 -16.50 8.82
N THR A 166 -11.41 -17.19 9.76
CA THR A 166 -12.07 -18.19 10.61
C THR A 166 -13.06 -17.54 11.56
N THR A 167 -13.96 -18.34 12.12
CA THR A 167 -14.94 -17.86 13.12
C THR A 167 -14.24 -17.29 14.36
N ALA A 168 -13.14 -17.94 14.80
CA ALA A 168 -12.35 -17.48 15.93
C ALA A 168 -11.68 -16.11 15.66
N GLU A 169 -11.09 -15.92 14.48
CA GLU A 169 -10.54 -14.62 14.08
C GLU A 169 -11.62 -13.54 14.03
N LYS A 170 -12.78 -13.82 13.46
CA LYS A 170 -13.90 -12.87 13.44
C LYS A 170 -14.39 -12.49 14.84
N LEU A 171 -14.41 -13.44 15.77
CA LEU A 171 -14.73 -13.13 17.18
C LEU A 171 -13.65 -12.26 17.82
N ALA A 172 -12.37 -12.58 17.61
CA ALA A 172 -11.26 -11.78 18.10
C ALA A 172 -11.30 -10.33 17.56
N LEU A 173 -11.65 -10.15 16.28
CA LEU A 173 -11.85 -8.82 15.70
C LEU A 173 -12.98 -8.04 16.36
N ARG A 174 -14.10 -8.69 16.65
CA ARG A 174 -15.23 -8.04 17.35
C ARG A 174 -14.83 -7.56 18.74
N LEU A 175 -14.08 -8.36 19.49
CA LEU A 175 -13.54 -7.98 20.79
C LEU A 175 -12.48 -6.86 20.66
N GLY A 176 -11.57 -6.97 19.70
CA GLY A 176 -10.55 -5.98 19.42
C GLY A 176 -11.12 -4.58 19.13
N ARG A 177 -12.30 -4.49 18.51
CA ARG A 177 -12.99 -3.20 18.25
C ARG A 177 -13.42 -2.45 19.51
N LEU A 178 -13.41 -3.11 20.66
CA LEU A 178 -13.75 -2.52 21.96
C LEU A 178 -12.50 -2.25 22.81
N MET A 179 -11.32 -2.69 22.35
CA MET A 179 -10.07 -2.58 23.12
C MET A 179 -9.43 -1.19 22.96
N PRO A 180 -9.17 -0.47 24.04
CA PRO A 180 -8.42 0.78 24.00
C PRO A 180 -6.91 0.51 23.83
N GLY A 181 -6.18 1.55 23.42
CA GLY A 181 -4.72 1.55 23.32
C GLY A 181 -4.22 1.08 21.95
N THR A 182 -2.92 0.81 21.90
CA THR A 182 -2.20 0.51 20.67
C THR A 182 -1.74 -0.94 20.62
N THR A 183 -1.41 -1.40 19.42
CA THR A 183 -0.96 -2.78 19.16
C THR A 183 0.30 -3.16 19.96
N ALA A 184 1.10 -2.19 20.42
CA ALA A 184 2.24 -2.46 21.30
C ALA A 184 1.86 -3.24 22.56
N ARG A 185 0.61 -3.12 23.03
CA ARG A 185 0.08 -3.78 24.24
C ARG A 185 -0.49 -5.18 23.97
N LEU A 186 -0.62 -5.61 22.70
CA LEU A 186 -1.19 -6.92 22.39
C LEU A 186 -0.21 -8.04 22.76
N PRO A 187 -0.68 -9.07 23.49
CA PRO A 187 0.12 -10.26 23.76
C PRO A 187 0.49 -10.95 22.42
N LEU A 188 1.62 -11.63 22.40
CA LEU A 188 2.12 -12.38 21.27
C LEU A 188 2.41 -11.55 20.00
N ARG A 189 2.10 -10.24 19.98
CA ARG A 189 2.35 -9.38 18.80
C ARG A 189 3.76 -9.54 18.26
N ARG A 190 4.79 -9.45 19.15
CA ARG A 190 6.19 -9.56 18.71
C ARG A 190 6.46 -10.93 18.09
N ALA A 191 5.94 -12.01 18.66
CA ALA A 191 6.10 -13.36 18.12
C ALA A 191 5.45 -13.51 16.74
N ILE A 192 4.23 -12.96 16.55
CA ILE A 192 3.52 -12.97 15.28
C ILE A 192 4.28 -12.18 14.21
N LEU A 193 4.76 -10.97 14.53
CA LEU A 193 5.53 -10.16 13.59
C LEU A 193 6.90 -10.80 13.28
N THR A 194 7.54 -11.41 14.29
CA THR A 194 8.80 -12.15 14.06
C THR A 194 8.60 -13.33 13.10
N TYR A 195 7.57 -14.12 13.32
CA TYR A 195 7.26 -15.26 12.44
C TYR A 195 6.99 -14.81 10.99
N ASN A 196 6.24 -13.73 10.80
CA ASN A 196 5.82 -13.28 9.48
C ASN A 196 6.87 -12.45 8.73
N SER A 197 7.78 -11.76 9.44
CA SER A 197 8.57 -10.70 8.81
C SER A 197 10.06 -10.70 9.17
N LYS A 198 10.50 -11.27 10.31
CA LYS A 198 11.88 -11.11 10.79
C LYS A 198 12.94 -11.64 9.81
N ASN A 199 12.63 -12.71 9.07
CA ASN A 199 13.57 -13.29 8.11
C ASN A 199 13.97 -12.33 6.98
N HIS A 200 13.16 -11.29 6.73
CA HIS A 200 13.41 -10.26 5.71
C HIS A 200 14.21 -9.06 6.26
N PHE A 201 14.53 -9.09 7.56
CA PHE A 201 15.38 -8.10 8.23
C PHE A 201 16.66 -8.81 8.70
N PRO A 202 17.70 -8.90 7.86
CA PRO A 202 18.95 -9.54 8.25
C PRO A 202 19.59 -8.86 9.46
N ALA A 203 20.50 -9.55 10.15
CA ALA A 203 21.10 -9.07 11.40
C ALA A 203 21.75 -7.68 11.29
N ILE A 204 22.32 -7.35 10.13
CA ILE A 204 22.90 -6.03 9.84
C ILE A 204 21.86 -4.91 9.87
N LEU A 205 20.57 -5.21 9.82
CA LEU A 205 19.45 -4.27 9.84
C LEU A 205 18.61 -4.42 11.11
N GLU A 206 19.21 -4.79 12.25
CA GLU A 206 18.49 -4.97 13.51
C GLU A 206 17.78 -3.69 13.96
N ASP A 207 18.39 -2.52 13.77
CA ASP A 207 17.76 -1.22 14.09
C ASP A 207 16.51 -0.97 13.24
N ARG A 208 16.53 -1.39 11.98
CA ARG A 208 15.37 -1.30 11.08
C ARG A 208 14.24 -2.22 11.51
N TRP A 209 14.57 -3.42 12.00
CA TRP A 209 13.61 -4.33 12.60
C TRP A 209 12.94 -3.72 13.84
N HIS A 210 13.73 -3.09 14.71
CA HIS A 210 13.21 -2.39 15.89
C HIS A 210 12.33 -1.21 15.46
N TYR A 211 12.74 -0.46 14.46
CA TYR A 211 11.94 0.64 13.92
C TYR A 211 10.59 0.15 13.35
N TYR A 212 10.60 -0.95 12.59
CA TYR A 212 9.37 -1.58 12.12
C TYR A 212 8.43 -1.99 13.27
N LEU A 213 8.98 -2.63 14.31
CA LEU A 213 8.20 -2.99 15.49
C LEU A 213 7.62 -1.77 16.20
N GLU A 214 8.37 -0.69 16.28
CA GLU A 214 7.93 0.58 16.87
C GLU A 214 6.77 1.16 16.06
N GLN A 215 6.95 1.40 14.77
CA GLN A 215 5.92 2.01 13.91
C GLN A 215 4.63 1.18 13.86
N ASN A 216 4.75 -0.14 13.75
CA ASN A 216 3.59 -1.02 13.82
C ASN A 216 2.91 -0.99 15.21
N GLY A 217 3.71 -0.80 16.27
CA GLY A 217 3.24 -0.71 17.65
C GLY A 217 2.37 0.50 17.94
N LEU A 218 2.48 1.56 17.18
CA LEU A 218 1.71 2.80 17.36
C LEU A 218 0.26 2.68 16.86
N THR A 219 -0.05 1.69 16.03
CA THR A 219 -1.39 1.52 15.46
C THR A 219 -2.44 1.27 16.57
N PRO A 220 -3.54 2.05 16.63
CA PRO A 220 -4.62 1.82 17.59
C PRO A 220 -5.33 0.49 17.34
N ILE A 221 -5.67 -0.25 18.42
CA ILE A 221 -6.24 -1.61 18.31
C ILE A 221 -7.63 -1.58 17.69
N ALA A 222 -8.52 -0.73 18.17
CA ALA A 222 -9.91 -0.68 17.71
C ALA A 222 -10.03 -0.30 16.21
N PRO A 223 -9.32 0.69 15.68
CA PRO A 223 -9.25 0.98 14.26
C PRO A 223 -8.65 -0.16 13.43
N LEU A 224 -7.58 -0.80 13.89
CA LEU A 224 -7.00 -1.97 13.24
C LEU A 224 -8.02 -3.11 13.13
N ALA A 225 -8.68 -3.46 14.24
CA ALA A 225 -9.69 -4.50 14.26
C ALA A 225 -10.90 -4.16 13.36
N HIS A 226 -11.26 -2.88 13.26
CA HIS A 226 -12.28 -2.41 12.34
C HIS A 226 -11.87 -2.64 10.88
N ARG A 227 -10.66 -2.20 10.47
CA ARG A 227 -10.15 -2.42 9.10
C ARG A 227 -10.08 -3.90 8.75
N LEU A 228 -9.64 -4.75 9.67
CA LEU A 228 -9.63 -6.20 9.48
C LEU A 228 -11.05 -6.79 9.33
N ASP A 229 -12.05 -6.27 10.06
CA ASP A 229 -13.45 -6.67 9.90
C ASP A 229 -14.01 -6.25 8.52
N LEU A 230 -13.61 -5.09 7.99
CA LEU A 230 -13.92 -4.70 6.62
C LEU A 230 -13.31 -5.68 5.60
N VAL A 231 -12.04 -6.06 5.78
CA VAL A 231 -11.37 -7.08 4.93
C VAL A 231 -12.10 -8.43 5.00
N ALA A 232 -12.57 -8.85 6.19
CA ALA A 232 -13.24 -10.13 6.37
C ALA A 232 -14.57 -10.25 5.60
N ARG A 233 -15.15 -9.13 5.19
CA ARG A 233 -16.41 -9.04 4.42
C ARG A 233 -16.19 -8.70 2.95
N LEU A 234 -14.96 -8.35 2.57
CA LEU A 234 -14.64 -7.85 1.24
C LEU A 234 -14.50 -9.00 0.24
N ASP A 235 -15.09 -8.80 -0.94
CA ASP A 235 -14.86 -9.61 -2.15
C ASP A 235 -14.79 -8.68 -3.36
N LEU A 236 -13.60 -8.50 -3.92
CA LEU A 236 -13.37 -7.65 -5.08
C LEU A 236 -13.43 -8.41 -6.40
N ARG A 237 -13.48 -9.73 -6.39
CA ARG A 237 -13.46 -10.57 -7.61
C ARG A 237 -14.48 -10.16 -8.66
N PRO A 238 -15.74 -9.79 -8.27
CA PRO A 238 -16.76 -9.41 -9.27
C PRO A 238 -16.42 -8.12 -10.04
N ILE A 239 -15.60 -7.21 -9.48
CA ILE A 239 -15.31 -5.92 -10.11
C ILE A 239 -14.00 -5.91 -10.90
N LEU A 240 -13.07 -6.86 -10.65
CA LEU A 240 -11.74 -6.86 -11.27
C LEU A 240 -11.79 -6.85 -12.80
N PRO A 241 -12.62 -7.66 -13.48
CA PRO A 241 -12.67 -7.68 -14.95
C PRO A 241 -13.14 -6.36 -15.59
N ALA A 242 -13.78 -5.50 -14.80
CA ALA A 242 -14.30 -4.21 -15.27
C ALA A 242 -13.35 -3.03 -15.00
N ILE A 243 -12.14 -3.27 -14.48
CA ILE A 243 -11.14 -2.21 -14.23
C ILE A 243 -10.32 -1.98 -15.52
N PRO A 244 -10.50 -0.84 -16.23
CA PRO A 244 -9.83 -0.59 -17.52
C PRO A 244 -8.46 0.07 -17.36
N VAL A 245 -8.03 0.36 -16.13
CA VAL A 245 -6.79 1.07 -15.82
C VAL A 245 -5.60 0.12 -15.88
N GLU A 246 -4.43 0.60 -16.30
CA GLU A 246 -3.17 -0.14 -16.21
C GLU A 246 -2.74 -0.29 -14.76
N VAL A 247 -2.47 -1.53 -14.32
CA VAL A 247 -2.13 -1.85 -12.93
C VAL A 247 -0.84 -2.67 -12.88
N LEU A 248 0.16 -2.19 -12.14
CA LEU A 248 1.31 -2.99 -11.78
C LEU A 248 1.05 -3.71 -10.46
N LEU A 249 1.19 -5.03 -10.47
CA LEU A 249 1.12 -5.88 -9.30
C LEU A 249 2.54 -6.17 -8.80
N LEU A 250 2.85 -5.72 -7.58
CA LEU A 250 4.13 -6.02 -6.92
C LEU A 250 3.92 -7.06 -5.82
N GLN A 251 4.70 -8.13 -5.83
CA GLN A 251 4.62 -9.19 -4.83
C GLN A 251 6.01 -9.66 -4.40
N GLY A 252 6.28 -9.70 -3.10
CA GLY A 252 7.45 -10.37 -2.57
C GLY A 252 7.33 -11.88 -2.68
N ASN A 253 8.37 -12.57 -3.17
CA ASN A 253 8.32 -14.04 -3.31
C ASN A 253 8.27 -14.77 -1.96
N GLU A 254 8.65 -14.10 -0.87
CA GLU A 254 8.67 -14.65 0.48
C GLU A 254 7.56 -14.02 1.39
N ASP A 255 6.58 -13.40 0.79
CA ASP A 255 5.45 -12.81 1.52
C ASP A 255 4.60 -13.91 2.19
N ARG A 256 4.70 -13.98 3.55
CA ARG A 256 3.95 -14.95 4.38
C ARG A 256 2.56 -14.44 4.79
N ILE A 257 2.25 -13.16 4.52
CA ILE A 257 0.97 -12.55 4.88
C ILE A 257 -0.03 -12.66 3.73
N ILE A 258 0.43 -12.34 2.52
CA ILE A 258 -0.34 -12.48 1.29
C ILE A 258 0.36 -13.49 0.38
N ALA A 259 -0.21 -14.68 0.28
CA ALA A 259 0.36 -15.75 -0.51
C ALA A 259 0.34 -15.44 -2.02
N ARG A 260 1.33 -15.95 -2.75
CA ARG A 260 1.51 -15.78 -4.20
C ARG A 260 0.24 -16.02 -5.02
N ARG A 261 -0.61 -16.98 -4.64
CA ARG A 261 -1.88 -17.25 -5.32
C ARG A 261 -2.80 -16.03 -5.46
N HIS A 262 -2.72 -15.06 -4.53
CA HIS A 262 -3.53 -13.83 -4.61
C HIS A 262 -3.02 -12.89 -5.71
N HIS A 263 -1.70 -12.82 -5.90
CA HIS A 263 -1.11 -12.11 -7.02
C HIS A 263 -1.53 -12.74 -8.36
N ASP A 264 -1.43 -14.07 -8.46
CA ASP A 264 -1.76 -14.80 -9.67
C ASP A 264 -3.28 -14.69 -10.00
N GLU A 265 -4.15 -14.71 -8.97
CA GLU A 265 -5.59 -14.46 -9.10
C GLU A 265 -5.87 -13.05 -9.67
N LEU A 266 -5.20 -12.02 -9.15
CA LEU A 266 -5.37 -10.64 -9.61
C LEU A 266 -4.82 -10.44 -11.02
N LEU A 267 -3.65 -11.00 -11.32
CA LEU A 267 -3.02 -10.91 -12.65
C LEU A 267 -3.91 -11.54 -13.72
N ALA A 268 -4.56 -12.65 -13.40
CA ALA A 268 -5.50 -13.31 -14.31
C ALA A 268 -6.84 -12.57 -14.48
N ALA A 269 -7.27 -11.82 -13.45
CA ALA A 269 -8.60 -11.20 -13.44
C ALA A 269 -8.60 -9.74 -13.94
N LEU A 270 -7.50 -9.02 -13.85
CA LEU A 270 -7.39 -7.62 -14.29
C LEU A 270 -7.02 -7.56 -15.77
N PRO A 271 -7.80 -6.86 -16.63
CA PRO A 271 -7.57 -6.86 -18.09
C PRO A 271 -6.26 -6.22 -18.53
N ARG A 272 -5.70 -5.31 -17.74
CA ARG A 272 -4.52 -4.53 -18.07
C ARG A 272 -3.52 -4.54 -16.90
N ALA A 273 -3.16 -5.74 -16.45
CA ALA A 273 -2.23 -5.91 -15.33
C ALA A 273 -0.88 -6.45 -15.81
N GLU A 274 0.17 -5.93 -15.20
CA GLU A 274 1.53 -6.46 -15.26
C GLU A 274 1.93 -6.95 -13.87
N GLY A 275 2.74 -8.02 -13.78
CA GLY A 275 3.17 -8.60 -12.52
C GLY A 275 4.68 -8.56 -12.36
N VAL A 276 5.15 -8.10 -11.20
CA VAL A 276 6.56 -8.16 -10.81
C VAL A 276 6.71 -8.89 -9.48
N ILE A 277 7.55 -9.92 -9.48
CA ILE A 277 7.90 -10.68 -8.29
C ILE A 277 9.25 -10.20 -7.79
N MET A 278 9.26 -9.64 -6.58
CA MET A 278 10.45 -9.13 -5.90
C MET A 278 11.17 -10.29 -5.19
N PRO A 279 12.38 -10.69 -5.63
CA PRO A 279 13.11 -11.82 -5.02
C PRO A 279 13.60 -11.46 -3.62
N LEU A 280 13.54 -12.44 -2.69
CA LEU A 280 13.97 -12.31 -1.29
C LEU A 280 13.26 -11.21 -0.48
N VAL A 281 12.10 -10.75 -0.96
CA VAL A 281 11.30 -9.71 -0.33
C VAL A 281 10.08 -10.33 0.32
N GLY A 282 9.78 -9.89 1.55
CA GLY A 282 8.56 -10.22 2.27
C GLY A 282 7.42 -9.23 2.01
N HIS A 283 6.48 -9.16 2.96
CA HIS A 283 5.30 -8.28 2.86
C HIS A 283 5.61 -6.78 3.00
N GLN A 284 6.81 -6.43 3.48
CA GLN A 284 7.13 -5.06 3.90
C GLN A 284 8.30 -4.44 3.10
N PRO A 285 8.22 -4.37 1.73
CA PRO A 285 9.30 -3.82 0.93
C PRO A 285 9.64 -2.36 1.30
N HIS A 286 8.66 -1.58 1.73
CA HIS A 286 8.86 -0.20 2.19
C HIS A 286 9.71 -0.07 3.46
N PHE A 287 9.97 -1.18 4.18
CA PHE A 287 10.93 -1.23 5.29
C PHE A 287 12.25 -1.90 4.89
N THR A 288 12.26 -2.78 3.90
CA THR A 288 13.46 -3.56 3.57
C THR A 288 14.16 -3.05 2.30
N HIS A 289 13.39 -2.61 1.31
CA HIS A 289 13.84 -2.21 -0.03
C HIS A 289 13.13 -0.93 -0.48
N ALA A 290 13.09 0.09 0.39
CA ALA A 290 12.29 1.30 0.19
C ALA A 290 12.73 2.12 -1.04
N GLU A 291 14.05 2.21 -1.29
CA GLU A 291 14.60 2.93 -2.44
C GLU A 291 14.29 2.18 -3.74
N ALA A 292 14.52 0.88 -3.76
CA ALA A 292 14.21 0.05 -4.93
C ALA A 292 12.69 0.04 -5.23
N LEU A 293 11.86 0.00 -4.19
CA LEU A 293 10.41 0.13 -4.33
C LEU A 293 10.04 1.48 -4.96
N ALA A 294 10.62 2.58 -4.47
CA ALA A 294 10.40 3.91 -5.02
C ALA A 294 10.85 4.02 -6.48
N GLN A 295 12.00 3.42 -6.81
CA GLN A 295 12.51 3.38 -8.18
C GLN A 295 11.55 2.64 -9.12
N VAL A 296 11.12 1.42 -8.78
CA VAL A 296 10.18 0.64 -9.58
C VAL A 296 8.85 1.39 -9.76
N ILE A 297 8.33 1.99 -8.68
CA ILE A 297 7.12 2.81 -8.74
C ILE A 297 7.32 3.98 -9.70
N GLY A 298 8.41 4.74 -9.53
CA GLY A 298 8.69 5.92 -10.32
C GLY A 298 8.86 5.63 -11.81
N ASP A 299 9.63 4.60 -12.12
CA ASP A 299 9.96 4.25 -13.50
C ASP A 299 8.76 3.66 -14.27
N TRP A 300 7.89 2.91 -13.59
CA TRP A 300 6.69 2.38 -14.23
C TRP A 300 5.61 3.45 -14.43
N LEU A 301 5.44 4.37 -13.49
CA LEU A 301 4.45 5.45 -13.59
C LEU A 301 4.88 6.52 -14.60
N LEU A 302 6.16 6.88 -14.60
CA LEU A 302 6.76 7.88 -15.49
C LEU A 302 8.00 7.26 -16.15
N PRO A 303 7.84 6.36 -17.12
CA PRO A 303 8.98 5.81 -17.82
C PRO A 303 9.78 6.95 -18.44
N CYS A 304 11.10 6.95 -18.25
CA CYS A 304 11.99 7.89 -18.95
C CYS A 304 11.73 7.73 -20.45
N ALA A 305 11.38 8.82 -21.12
CA ALA A 305 11.27 8.81 -22.56
C ALA A 305 12.65 8.39 -23.13
N PRO A 306 12.71 7.46 -24.10
CA PRO A 306 13.89 7.37 -24.93
C PRO A 306 14.14 8.76 -25.50
N GLU A 307 15.41 9.17 -25.54
CA GLU A 307 15.84 10.51 -25.97
C GLU A 307 15.00 10.96 -27.19
N GLY A 308 14.15 11.97 -27.05
CA GLY A 308 13.40 12.55 -28.13
C GLY A 308 11.91 12.83 -27.96
N CYS A 309 11.28 12.58 -26.83
CA CYS A 309 9.89 13.02 -26.64
C CYS A 309 9.83 14.47 -26.10
N PRO A 310 9.22 15.41 -26.85
CA PRO A 310 8.98 16.75 -26.34
C PRO A 310 7.91 16.69 -25.23
N ASN A 311 8.30 17.08 -24.03
CA ASN A 311 7.37 17.44 -22.98
C ASN A 311 6.58 18.67 -23.42
N GLU A 312 5.24 18.59 -23.42
CA GLU A 312 4.38 19.56 -22.73
C GLU A 312 2.91 19.23 -22.96
N PRO A 313 2.05 19.25 -21.95
CA PRO A 313 0.64 19.45 -22.16
C PRO A 313 0.46 20.96 -22.41
N LYS A 314 0.21 21.34 -23.66
CA LYS A 314 -0.36 22.65 -23.94
C LYS A 314 -1.79 22.69 -23.44
N ALA A 315 -2.07 23.78 -22.77
CA ALA A 315 -3.24 24.27 -22.09
C ALA A 315 -4.62 23.76 -22.52
#